data_ec31bccab26fdd8d88ce3e7e3c4c2fa1
#
_entry.id   ec31bccab26fdd8d88ce3e7e3c4c2fa1
#
_cell.length_a   1.000
_cell.length_b   1.000
_cell.length_c   1.000
_cell.angle_alpha   90.00
_cell.angle_beta   90.00
_cell.angle_gamma   90.00
#
_symmetry.space_group_name_H-M   'P 1'
#
loop_
_entity.id
_entity.type
_entity.pdbx_description
1 polymer ?
#
loop_
_entity_poly.entity_id
_entity_poly.type
_entity_poly.pdbx_seq_one_letter_code
_entity_poly.pdbx_strand_id
1 'polypeptide(L)' 'EGVFVSQEYQGRGVGQALIQGAKERKPALALHVYQDNVAAVAFYHRRGFSVVSGGTDPETGQPEWVMRWTR' A
#
# COMPACT_ATOMS: atom_id res chain seq x y z
N GLU A 1 1.56 -13.12 -8.97
CA GLU A 1 2.58 -12.12 -8.68
C GLU A 1 1.94 -10.82 -8.23
N GLY A 2 2.56 -10.16 -7.29
CA GLY A 2 2.07 -8.89 -6.78
C GLY A 2 2.63 -7.70 -7.56
N VAL A 3 1.99 -6.57 -7.41
CA VAL A 3 2.45 -5.31 -7.96
C VAL A 3 2.55 -4.31 -6.82
N PHE A 4 3.65 -3.57 -6.76
CA PHE A 4 3.81 -2.53 -5.76
C PHE A 4 3.24 -1.21 -6.29
N VAL A 5 2.51 -0.53 -5.43
CA VAL A 5 1.89 0.75 -5.73
C VAL A 5 2.78 1.85 -5.13
N SER A 6 3.07 2.87 -5.91
CA SER A 6 3.90 3.97 -5.42
C SER A 6 3.20 4.76 -4.33
N GLN A 7 3.93 5.07 -3.27
CA GLN A 7 3.40 5.88 -2.18
C GLN A 7 3.12 7.33 -2.59
N GLU A 8 3.67 7.77 -3.72
CA GLU A 8 3.48 9.13 -4.20
C GLU A 8 2.02 9.48 -4.49
N TYR A 9 1.20 8.46 -4.71
CA TYR A 9 -0.22 8.67 -5.05
C TYR A 9 -1.15 8.60 -3.87
N GLN A 10 -0.62 8.44 -2.67
CA GLN A 10 -1.45 8.30 -1.48
C GLN A 10 -2.18 9.59 -1.16
N GLY A 11 -3.46 9.46 -0.78
CA GLY A 11 -4.24 10.57 -0.26
C GLY A 11 -4.70 11.58 -1.30
N ARG A 12 -4.59 11.29 -2.58
CA ARG A 12 -4.91 12.24 -3.64
C ARG A 12 -6.06 11.82 -4.53
N GLY A 13 -6.85 10.85 -4.14
CA GLY A 13 -7.91 10.33 -5.01
C GLY A 13 -7.36 9.57 -6.21
N VAL A 14 -6.23 10.01 -6.75
CA VAL A 14 -5.54 9.30 -7.82
C VAL A 14 -5.14 7.91 -7.35
N GLY A 15 -4.70 7.80 -6.09
CA GLY A 15 -4.33 6.51 -5.52
C GLY A 15 -5.49 5.53 -5.50
N GLN A 16 -6.70 6.00 -5.20
CA GLN A 16 -7.87 5.13 -5.21
C GLN A 16 -8.15 4.58 -6.60
N ALA A 17 -8.08 5.42 -7.62
CA ALA A 17 -8.31 4.99 -9.00
C ALA A 17 -7.25 4.00 -9.46
N LEU A 18 -5.98 4.23 -9.10
CA LEU A 18 -4.88 3.33 -9.44
C LEU A 18 -5.05 1.97 -8.77
N ILE A 19 -5.41 1.96 -7.49
CA ILE A 19 -5.64 0.73 -6.74
C ILE A 19 -6.77 -0.06 -7.39
N GLN A 20 -7.88 0.59 -7.71
CA GLN A 20 -9.02 -0.09 -8.32
C GLN A 20 -8.64 -0.68 -9.67
N GLY A 21 -7.94 0.08 -10.51
CA GLY A 21 -7.50 -0.39 -11.82
C GLY A 21 -6.52 -1.56 -11.70
N ALA A 22 -5.60 -1.49 -10.73
CA ALA A 22 -4.65 -2.57 -10.52
C ALA A 22 -5.35 -3.85 -10.05
N LYS A 23 -6.35 -3.71 -9.16
CA LYS A 23 -7.13 -4.87 -8.68
C LYS A 23 -7.86 -5.57 -9.82
N GLU A 24 -8.29 -4.83 -10.82
CA GLU A 24 -8.98 -5.40 -11.96
C GLU A 24 -8.05 -6.20 -12.86
N ARG A 25 -6.76 -5.91 -12.84
CA ARG A 25 -5.78 -6.51 -13.73
C ARG A 25 -4.89 -7.56 -13.07
N LYS A 26 -4.73 -7.49 -11.75
CA LYS A 26 -3.78 -8.36 -11.04
C LYS A 26 -4.48 -9.12 -9.93
N PRO A 27 -4.06 -10.37 -9.67
CA PRO A 27 -4.66 -11.17 -8.59
C PRO A 27 -4.16 -10.77 -7.21
N ALA A 28 -3.06 -10.03 -7.12
CA ALA A 28 -2.50 -9.59 -5.85
C ALA A 28 -1.75 -8.30 -6.03
N LEU A 29 -1.75 -7.49 -4.99
CA LEU A 29 -1.03 -6.22 -4.94
C LEU A 29 -0.28 -6.13 -3.62
N ALA A 30 0.86 -5.45 -3.62
CA ALA A 30 1.59 -5.17 -2.41
C ALA A 30 2.11 -3.74 -2.45
N LEU A 31 2.27 -3.13 -1.28
CA LEU A 31 2.76 -1.77 -1.18
C LEU A 31 3.52 -1.57 0.13
N HIS A 32 4.32 -0.52 0.17
CA HIS A 32 4.98 -0.06 1.38
C HIS A 32 4.30 1.22 1.84
N VAL A 33 4.14 1.37 3.14
CA VAL A 33 3.57 2.57 3.74
C VAL A 33 4.29 2.83 5.07
N TYR A 34 4.61 4.09 5.36
CA TYR A 34 5.25 4.42 6.63
C TYR A 34 4.29 4.16 7.79
N GLN A 35 4.82 3.63 8.89
CA GLN A 35 3.99 3.25 10.04
C GLN A 35 3.32 4.44 10.69
N ASP A 36 3.95 5.62 10.66
CA ASP A 36 3.36 6.81 11.25
C ASP A 36 2.33 7.47 10.34
N ASN A 37 2.20 7.02 9.10
CA ASN A 37 1.18 7.51 8.19
C ASN A 37 -0.13 6.75 8.44
N VAL A 38 -0.75 7.02 9.57
CA VAL A 38 -1.92 6.28 10.04
C VAL A 38 -3.08 6.40 9.05
N ALA A 39 -3.24 7.57 8.45
CA ALA A 39 -4.32 7.79 7.48
C ALA A 39 -4.16 6.89 6.26
N ALA A 40 -2.93 6.74 5.76
CA ALA A 40 -2.69 5.89 4.61
C ALA A 40 -2.89 4.42 4.95
N VAL A 41 -2.43 3.99 6.12
CA VAL A 41 -2.64 2.61 6.57
C VAL A 41 -4.13 2.30 6.64
N ALA A 42 -4.92 3.21 7.22
CA ALA A 42 -6.37 3.04 7.31
C ALA A 42 -7.02 3.02 5.93
N PHE A 43 -6.54 3.87 5.02
CA PHE A 43 -7.05 3.92 3.66
C PHE A 43 -6.86 2.57 2.96
N TYR A 44 -5.65 2.01 3.02
CA TYR A 44 -5.38 0.74 2.36
C TYR A 44 -6.11 -0.41 3.04
N HIS A 45 -6.21 -0.36 4.36
CA HIS A 45 -6.96 -1.38 5.10
C HIS A 45 -8.42 -1.43 4.63
N ARG A 46 -9.03 -0.27 4.44
CA ARG A 46 -10.42 -0.21 3.96
C ARG A 46 -10.55 -0.73 2.52
N ARG A 47 -9.45 -0.76 1.78
CA ARG A 47 -9.43 -1.30 0.41
C ARG A 47 -9.12 -2.79 0.38
N GLY A 48 -9.01 -3.42 1.54
CA GLY A 48 -8.78 -4.85 1.62
C GLY A 48 -7.34 -5.27 1.77
N PHE A 49 -6.43 -4.31 1.99
CA PHE A 49 -5.02 -4.63 2.26
C PHE A 49 -4.84 -4.98 3.72
N SER A 50 -3.91 -5.89 3.98
CA SER A 50 -3.54 -6.28 5.34
C SER A 50 -2.05 -6.14 5.51
N VAL A 51 -1.60 -5.81 6.71
CA VAL A 51 -0.18 -5.78 7.04
C VAL A 51 0.35 -7.20 7.07
N VAL A 52 1.40 -7.46 6.30
CA VAL A 52 2.02 -8.78 6.25
C VAL A 52 3.43 -8.77 6.83
N SER A 53 4.08 -7.62 6.87
CA SER A 53 5.38 -7.51 7.52
C SER A 53 5.69 -6.06 7.83
N GLY A 54 6.72 -5.84 8.63
CA GLY A 54 7.22 -4.51 8.95
C GLY A 54 8.73 -4.47 8.74
N GLY A 55 9.26 -3.28 8.56
CA GLY A 55 10.68 -3.10 8.36
C GLY A 55 11.06 -1.64 8.44
N THR A 56 12.22 -1.31 7.91
CA THR A 56 12.73 0.05 7.92
C THR A 56 13.09 0.42 6.49
N ASP A 57 12.66 1.61 6.09
CA ASP A 57 13.05 2.16 4.79
C ASP A 57 14.56 2.41 4.80
N PRO A 58 15.35 1.76 3.94
CA PRO A 58 16.80 1.91 3.95
C PRO A 58 17.28 3.32 3.61
N GLU A 59 16.45 4.10 2.92
CA GLU A 59 16.85 5.45 2.53
C GLU A 59 16.57 6.48 3.61
N THR A 60 15.46 6.35 4.33
CA THR A 60 15.04 7.35 5.30
C THR A 60 15.24 6.90 6.74
N GLY A 61 15.39 5.60 6.98
CA GLY A 61 15.45 5.04 8.33
C GLY A 61 14.10 5.01 9.03
N GLN A 62 13.02 5.35 8.35
CA GLN A 62 11.70 5.37 8.95
C GLN A 62 11.08 3.98 8.95
N PRO A 63 10.37 3.61 10.02
CA PRO A 63 9.67 2.31 10.03
C PRO A 63 8.52 2.32 9.04
N GLU A 64 8.33 1.19 8.37
CA GLU A 64 7.26 1.06 7.38
C GLU A 64 6.59 -0.29 7.50
N TRP A 65 5.37 -0.39 6.96
CA TRP A 65 4.65 -1.64 6.81
C TRP A 65 4.68 -2.08 5.35
N VAL A 66 4.67 -3.39 5.13
CA VAL A 66 4.32 -3.95 3.83
C VAL A 66 2.89 -4.43 3.96
N MET A 67 2.02 -3.94 3.09
CA MET A 67 0.63 -4.31 3.06
C MET A 67 0.33 -5.04 1.77
N ARG A 68 -0.57 -6.00 1.83
CA ARG A 68 -0.89 -6.85 0.70
C ARG A 68 -2.40 -7.04 0.57
N TRP A 69 -2.84 -7.07 -0.67
CA TRP A 69 -4.21 -7.40 -1.03
C TRP A 69 -4.18 -8.58 -2.00
N THR A 70 -5.08 -9.55 -1.82
CA THR A 70 -5.28 -10.65 -2.77
C THR A 70 -6.76 -10.68 -3.15
N ARG A 71 -6.96 -11.07 -4.40
CA ARG A 71 -8.32 -11.22 -4.92
C ARG A 71 -9.09 -12.32 -4.18
#